data_b2fadb24632614a23207c3f95b25f44d
#
_entry.id   b2fadb24632614a23207c3f95b25f44d
#
_cell.length_a   1.000
_cell.length_b   1.000
_cell.length_c   1.000
_cell.angle_alpha   90.00
_cell.angle_beta   90.00
_cell.angle_gamma   90.00
#
_symmetry.space_group_name_H-M   'P 1'
#
loop_
_entity.id
_entity.type
_entity.pdbx_description
1 polymer ?
#
loop_
_entity_poly.entity_id
_entity_poly.type
_entity_poly.pdbx_seq_one_letter_code
_entity_poly.pdbx_strand_id
1 'polypeptide(L)'
;MLKWLGGSGGTGDGTDAKLDVAAAKSFIASLPPEDSVRAAQDVALWLEGLNTEAATPVALRYEIADLVDGALKRHGQRLLDQYLALKPQAKFQEGLIWRSVMGAWKSLGDAYVSCADQFAVEKSAVNRKKLVQALARAMRAQMLQIKWILLRYGYVGETCWKVIGHLHAQAEAAGCLEEVIEIYPGVHGQGTIRQELLRTLILAVSSTGGLSPLKQHVAERAIAHFSRDFVSSGKMAEDCNFVFDLNGSAPPARVYAEVPRNAKLFFFGASKALDAVQSVIDKLNDTGTVPNDIGLQGTAPEWVADALLHLAFNWEKELPERDYERRKVAMTLQVTQGFDGVQAGANAPVQETWVIENASDEGYGAIVPERRGDWLQVGVLVGMRPEEDGASWGAAIVRRVESDARGQRRVGLQVICRTALAGTMCTMRAGGGRGTPQTVTLLDLQPSKSGYMQVLVRPESFTLREEMELTRTMDGAVFVMDASGIVESGPDFDRVRFLTKALAEY
;
A
#
# COMPACT_ATOMS: atom_id res chain seq x y z
N MET A 1 -28.58 14.89 11.63
CA MET A 1 -28.49 16.24 11.01
C MET A 1 -28.83 16.11 9.52
N LEU A 2 -30.10 15.80 9.22
CA LEU A 2 -30.66 15.50 7.88
C LEU A 2 -31.41 16.74 7.38
N LYS A 3 -30.67 17.71 6.81
CA LYS A 3 -31.26 18.95 6.27
C LYS A 3 -30.88 19.21 4.81
N TRP A 4 -30.50 18.19 4.04
CA TRP A 4 -30.02 18.38 2.66
C TRP A 4 -30.87 17.71 1.58
N LEU A 5 -32.04 17.19 1.91
CA LEU A 5 -33.01 16.69 0.91
C LEU A 5 -34.14 17.70 0.61
N GLY A 6 -33.96 18.99 0.90
CA GLY A 6 -34.96 19.99 0.68
C GLY A 6 -34.40 21.30 0.16
N GLY A 7 -34.15 21.38 -1.13
CA GLY A 7 -33.77 22.61 -1.84
C GLY A 7 -34.77 22.95 -2.96
N SER A 8 -35.97 23.39 -2.62
CA SER A 8 -36.77 24.41 -3.30
C SER A 8 -38.17 24.45 -2.67
N GLY A 9 -38.62 25.64 -2.24
CA GLY A 9 -39.87 25.83 -1.57
C GLY A 9 -41.06 25.37 -2.41
N GLY A 10 -41.82 24.45 -1.85
CA GLY A 10 -43.14 24.03 -2.25
C GLY A 10 -43.76 23.36 -1.04
N THR A 11 -44.77 24.03 -0.46
CA THR A 11 -45.68 23.48 0.55
C THR A 11 -46.42 22.29 -0.06
N GLY A 12 -46.17 21.07 0.45
CA GLY A 12 -46.95 19.92 0.03
C GLY A 12 -46.33 18.61 0.52
N ASP A 13 -47.05 18.00 1.45
CA ASP A 13 -47.14 16.57 1.74
C ASP A 13 -45.82 15.77 1.87
N GLY A 14 -45.56 15.23 3.04
CA GLY A 14 -44.42 14.37 3.36
C GLY A 14 -44.47 13.04 2.61
N THR A 15 -44.18 13.08 1.32
CA THR A 15 -43.86 11.90 0.52
C THR A 15 -42.37 11.62 0.76
N ASP A 16 -42.06 10.59 1.58
CA ASP A 16 -40.74 9.94 1.60
C ASP A 16 -40.30 9.75 0.14
N ALA A 17 -39.21 10.43 -0.26
CA ALA A 17 -38.69 10.33 -1.62
C ALA A 17 -38.34 8.88 -1.89
N LYS A 18 -39.18 8.17 -2.61
CA LYS A 18 -39.07 6.74 -2.89
C LYS A 18 -37.73 6.50 -3.61
N LEU A 19 -36.86 5.72 -3.01
CA LEU A 19 -35.62 5.30 -3.64
C LEU A 19 -35.96 4.37 -4.82
N ASP A 20 -35.83 4.87 -6.05
CA ASP A 20 -36.05 4.13 -7.28
C ASP A 20 -34.93 4.38 -8.30
N VAL A 21 -35.00 3.71 -9.44
CA VAL A 21 -34.01 3.82 -10.53
C VAL A 21 -33.91 5.23 -11.10
N ALA A 22 -35.01 5.95 -11.15
CA ALA A 22 -35.05 7.33 -11.68
C ALA A 22 -34.32 8.28 -10.71
N ALA A 23 -34.58 8.14 -9.41
CA ALA A 23 -33.85 8.87 -8.36
C ALA A 23 -32.36 8.57 -8.39
N ALA A 24 -31.96 7.31 -8.56
CA ALA A 24 -30.56 6.91 -8.68
C ALA A 24 -29.87 7.54 -9.91
N LYS A 25 -30.53 7.54 -11.07
CA LYS A 25 -30.00 8.17 -12.28
C LYS A 25 -29.89 9.69 -12.13
N SER A 26 -30.86 10.34 -11.52
CA SER A 26 -30.83 11.77 -11.21
C SER A 26 -29.67 12.11 -10.25
N PHE A 27 -29.50 11.30 -9.19
CA PHE A 27 -28.41 11.44 -8.26
C PHE A 27 -27.05 11.32 -8.96
N ILE A 28 -26.84 10.27 -9.77
CA ILE A 28 -25.59 10.06 -10.53
C ILE A 28 -25.32 11.25 -11.46
N ALA A 29 -26.35 11.79 -12.13
CA ALA A 29 -26.20 12.96 -13.00
C ALA A 29 -25.84 14.25 -12.23
N SER A 30 -26.18 14.33 -10.94
CA SER A 30 -25.87 15.47 -10.07
C SER A 30 -24.44 15.39 -9.45
N LEU A 31 -23.75 14.24 -9.53
CA LEU A 31 -22.41 14.10 -8.98
C LEU A 31 -21.43 15.06 -9.64
N PRO A 32 -20.58 15.75 -8.86
CA PRO A 32 -19.59 16.68 -9.42
C PRO A 32 -18.54 15.92 -10.25
N PRO A 33 -18.43 16.18 -11.57
CA PRO A 33 -17.57 15.39 -12.44
C PRO A 33 -16.08 15.59 -12.15
N GLU A 34 -15.68 16.75 -11.64
CA GLU A 34 -14.26 17.10 -11.38
C GLU A 34 -13.87 16.98 -9.90
N ASP A 35 -14.82 16.95 -8.98
CA ASP A 35 -14.55 16.76 -7.54
C ASP A 35 -14.87 15.32 -7.12
N SER A 36 -13.90 14.43 -7.35
CA SER A 36 -14.07 13.01 -7.03
C SER A 36 -14.14 12.74 -5.52
N VAL A 37 -13.57 13.61 -4.68
CA VAL A 37 -13.68 13.49 -3.21
C VAL A 37 -15.13 13.69 -2.80
N ARG A 38 -15.75 14.77 -3.24
CA ARG A 38 -17.14 15.07 -2.95
C ARG A 38 -18.08 14.02 -3.55
N ALA A 39 -17.85 13.62 -4.79
CA ALA A 39 -18.63 12.57 -5.43
C ALA A 39 -18.60 11.26 -4.63
N ALA A 40 -17.44 10.82 -4.13
CA ALA A 40 -17.34 9.62 -3.31
C ALA A 40 -18.07 9.77 -1.95
N GLN A 41 -18.01 10.94 -1.34
CA GLN A 41 -18.75 11.25 -0.10
C GLN A 41 -20.26 11.23 -0.31
N ASP A 42 -20.73 11.87 -1.38
CA ASP A 42 -22.16 11.92 -1.73
C ASP A 42 -22.66 10.49 -2.04
N VAL A 43 -21.88 9.67 -2.76
CA VAL A 43 -22.18 8.25 -3.01
C VAL A 43 -22.24 7.43 -1.71
N ALA A 44 -21.31 7.64 -0.77
CA ALA A 44 -21.33 6.93 0.51
C ALA A 44 -22.63 7.22 1.29
N LEU A 45 -22.99 8.50 1.41
CA LEU A 45 -24.20 8.94 2.11
C LEU A 45 -25.48 8.42 1.44
N TRP A 46 -25.51 8.45 0.11
CA TRP A 46 -26.67 7.97 -0.64
C TRP A 46 -26.88 6.46 -0.49
N LEU A 47 -25.79 5.67 -0.54
CA LEU A 47 -25.82 4.23 -0.31
C LEU A 47 -26.15 3.87 1.15
N GLU A 48 -25.73 4.69 2.13
CA GLU A 48 -26.15 4.53 3.53
C GLU A 48 -27.67 4.66 3.67
N GLY A 49 -28.27 5.63 2.97
CA GLY A 49 -29.73 5.76 2.89
C GLY A 49 -30.38 4.52 2.30
N LEU A 50 -29.86 3.98 1.17
CA LEU A 50 -30.35 2.76 0.56
C LEU A 50 -30.22 1.55 1.50
N ASN A 51 -29.13 1.43 2.25
CA ASN A 51 -28.86 0.32 3.15
C ASN A 51 -29.78 0.33 4.39
N THR A 52 -30.25 1.49 4.81
CA THR A 52 -31.20 1.63 5.94
C THR A 52 -32.67 1.44 5.54
N GLU A 53 -32.99 1.53 4.23
CA GLU A 53 -34.37 1.40 3.73
C GLU A 53 -34.75 -0.08 3.55
N ALA A 54 -35.29 -0.65 4.62
CA ALA A 54 -35.63 -2.09 4.65
C ALA A 54 -36.75 -2.49 3.67
N ALA A 55 -37.63 -1.57 3.31
CA ALA A 55 -38.79 -1.84 2.44
C ALA A 55 -38.44 -1.94 0.94
N THR A 56 -37.22 -1.60 0.53
CA THR A 56 -36.80 -1.66 -0.87
C THR A 56 -36.67 -3.11 -1.34
N PRO A 57 -37.46 -3.54 -2.37
CA PRO A 57 -37.34 -4.89 -2.93
C PRO A 57 -35.90 -5.18 -3.40
N VAL A 58 -35.41 -6.42 -3.16
CA VAL A 58 -34.01 -6.77 -3.45
C VAL A 58 -33.60 -6.55 -4.91
N ALA A 59 -34.50 -6.85 -5.86
CA ALA A 59 -34.23 -6.65 -7.29
C ALA A 59 -34.00 -5.17 -7.63
N LEU A 60 -34.74 -4.27 -6.99
CA LEU A 60 -34.59 -2.83 -7.13
C LEU A 60 -33.34 -2.32 -6.42
N ARG A 61 -33.08 -2.77 -5.18
CA ARG A 61 -31.86 -2.46 -4.43
C ARG A 61 -30.62 -2.82 -5.24
N TYR A 62 -30.60 -4.01 -5.83
CA TYR A 62 -29.50 -4.48 -6.66
C TYR A 62 -29.30 -3.58 -7.88
N GLU A 63 -30.38 -3.24 -8.61
CA GLU A 63 -30.29 -2.39 -9.80
C GLU A 63 -29.76 -1.00 -9.47
N ILE A 64 -30.21 -0.44 -8.36
CA ILE A 64 -29.74 0.85 -7.85
C ILE A 64 -28.25 0.77 -7.48
N ALA A 65 -27.84 -0.26 -6.72
CA ALA A 65 -26.44 -0.45 -6.32
C ALA A 65 -25.53 -0.61 -7.55
N ASP A 66 -25.96 -1.35 -8.57
CA ASP A 66 -25.23 -1.54 -9.83
C ASP A 66 -25.01 -0.23 -10.61
N LEU A 67 -26.03 0.62 -10.69
CA LEU A 67 -25.91 1.94 -11.32
C LEU A 67 -24.92 2.85 -10.59
N VAL A 68 -24.99 2.90 -9.25
CA VAL A 68 -24.14 3.75 -8.42
C VAL A 68 -22.69 3.24 -8.43
N ASP A 69 -22.49 1.92 -8.43
CA ASP A 69 -21.16 1.27 -8.56
C ASP A 69 -20.46 1.72 -9.85
N GLY A 70 -21.19 1.74 -10.98
CA GLY A 70 -20.67 2.22 -12.26
C GLY A 70 -20.18 3.68 -12.22
N ALA A 71 -20.85 4.54 -11.46
CA ALA A 71 -20.42 5.92 -11.24
C ALA A 71 -19.21 6.01 -10.29
N LEU A 72 -19.25 5.29 -9.17
CA LEU A 72 -18.19 5.27 -8.17
C LEU A 72 -16.86 4.77 -8.75
N LYS A 73 -16.89 3.80 -9.66
CA LYS A 73 -15.69 3.22 -10.27
C LYS A 73 -14.80 4.29 -10.93
N ARG A 74 -15.39 5.25 -11.65
CA ARG A 74 -14.65 6.34 -12.32
C ARG A 74 -14.01 7.30 -11.32
N HIS A 75 -14.77 7.69 -10.30
CA HIS A 75 -14.27 8.57 -9.23
C HIS A 75 -13.22 7.84 -8.38
N GLY A 76 -13.44 6.55 -8.07
CA GLY A 76 -12.50 5.72 -7.32
C GLY A 76 -11.15 5.59 -8.01
N GLN A 77 -11.11 5.42 -9.34
CA GLN A 77 -9.86 5.38 -10.10
C GLN A 77 -9.12 6.73 -10.02
N ARG A 78 -9.81 7.86 -10.27
CA ARG A 78 -9.21 9.19 -10.14
C ARG A 78 -8.66 9.47 -8.74
N LEU A 79 -9.39 9.03 -7.70
CA LEU A 79 -8.93 9.19 -6.31
C LEU A 79 -7.71 8.32 -6.01
N LEU A 80 -7.63 7.13 -6.59
CA LEU A 80 -6.44 6.29 -6.48
C LEU A 80 -5.24 6.96 -7.15
N ASP A 81 -5.39 7.47 -8.36
CA ASP A 81 -4.31 8.16 -9.08
C ASP A 81 -3.85 9.40 -8.31
N GLN A 82 -4.78 10.19 -7.79
CA GLN A 82 -4.47 11.33 -6.92
C GLN A 82 -3.75 10.90 -5.65
N TYR A 83 -4.21 9.85 -4.98
CA TYR A 83 -3.61 9.33 -3.76
C TYR A 83 -2.16 8.88 -3.97
N LEU A 84 -1.90 8.13 -5.04
CA LEU A 84 -0.58 7.62 -5.38
C LEU A 84 0.41 8.71 -5.81
N ALA A 85 -0.10 9.85 -6.32
CA ALA A 85 0.70 11.02 -6.71
C ALA A 85 0.99 11.98 -5.54
N LEU A 86 0.42 11.74 -4.34
CA LEU A 86 0.61 12.63 -3.20
C LEU A 86 2.06 12.59 -2.68
N LYS A 87 2.58 13.77 -2.38
CA LYS A 87 3.83 13.89 -1.63
C LYS A 87 3.61 13.51 -0.15
N PRO A 88 4.62 12.97 0.55
CA PRO A 88 4.49 12.56 1.96
C PRO A 88 3.99 13.64 2.91
N GLN A 89 4.17 14.92 2.57
CA GLN A 89 3.74 16.07 3.37
C GLN A 89 2.23 16.37 3.25
N ALA A 90 1.56 15.88 2.20
CA ALA A 90 0.15 16.18 1.91
C ALA A 90 -0.85 15.36 2.78
N LYS A 91 -0.59 15.23 4.09
CA LYS A 91 -1.32 14.33 5.01
C LYS A 91 -2.80 14.65 5.18
N PHE A 92 -3.17 15.93 5.15
CA PHE A 92 -4.58 16.32 5.19
C PHE A 92 -5.34 15.79 3.96
N GLN A 93 -4.78 16.00 2.77
CA GLN A 93 -5.37 15.55 1.50
C GLN A 93 -5.41 14.01 1.42
N GLU A 94 -4.33 13.36 1.84
CA GLU A 94 -4.24 11.91 1.94
C GLU A 94 -5.36 11.33 2.82
N GLY A 95 -5.54 11.86 4.03
CA GLY A 95 -6.59 11.44 4.95
C GLY A 95 -8.00 11.73 4.44
N LEU A 96 -8.20 12.82 3.68
CA LEU A 96 -9.49 13.17 3.08
C LEU A 96 -9.86 12.18 1.96
N ILE A 97 -8.95 11.94 1.02
CA ILE A 97 -9.16 10.97 -0.08
C ILE A 97 -9.45 9.58 0.50
N TRP A 98 -8.62 9.13 1.45
CA TRP A 98 -8.78 7.81 2.05
C TRP A 98 -10.15 7.62 2.71
N ARG A 99 -10.59 8.57 3.55
CA ARG A 99 -11.90 8.47 4.21
C ARG A 99 -13.07 8.46 3.21
N SER A 100 -13.00 9.27 2.18
CA SER A 100 -14.05 9.36 1.16
C SER A 100 -14.18 8.05 0.38
N VAL A 101 -13.06 7.46 -0.05
CA VAL A 101 -13.06 6.20 -0.79
C VAL A 101 -13.46 5.02 0.10
N MET A 102 -12.94 4.96 1.32
CA MET A 102 -13.28 3.90 2.27
C MET A 102 -14.77 3.91 2.62
N GLY A 103 -15.35 5.09 2.86
CA GLY A 103 -16.80 5.24 3.10
C GLY A 103 -17.61 4.71 1.92
N ALA A 104 -17.28 5.11 0.70
CA ALA A 104 -17.98 4.69 -0.50
C ALA A 104 -17.90 3.17 -0.75
N TRP A 105 -16.70 2.57 -0.67
CA TRP A 105 -16.55 1.12 -0.84
C TRP A 105 -17.21 0.31 0.28
N LYS A 106 -17.21 0.83 1.51
CA LYS A 106 -17.92 0.19 2.62
C LYS A 106 -19.42 0.19 2.36
N SER A 107 -20.03 1.34 2.09
CA SER A 107 -21.47 1.45 1.87
C SER A 107 -21.94 0.65 0.65
N LEU A 108 -21.12 0.58 -0.42
CA LEU A 108 -21.40 -0.25 -1.60
C LEU A 108 -21.27 -1.75 -1.28
N GLY A 109 -20.25 -2.15 -0.52
CA GLY A 109 -20.07 -3.53 -0.07
C GLY A 109 -21.24 -3.99 0.77
N ASP A 110 -21.71 -3.17 1.71
CA ASP A 110 -22.87 -3.44 2.56
C ASP A 110 -24.15 -3.61 1.73
N ALA A 111 -24.34 -2.79 0.69
CA ALA A 111 -25.47 -2.92 -0.23
C ALA A 111 -25.48 -4.26 -0.99
N TYR A 112 -24.31 -4.69 -1.50
CA TYR A 112 -24.20 -5.98 -2.19
C TYR A 112 -24.32 -7.18 -1.23
N VAL A 113 -23.80 -7.09 -0.01
CA VAL A 113 -24.01 -8.11 1.04
C VAL A 113 -25.50 -8.26 1.33
N SER A 114 -26.21 -7.15 1.57
CA SER A 114 -27.67 -7.15 1.79
C SER A 114 -28.44 -7.76 0.60
N CYS A 115 -28.04 -7.46 -0.63
CA CYS A 115 -28.63 -8.07 -1.82
C CYS A 115 -28.39 -9.60 -1.88
N ALA A 116 -27.16 -10.03 -1.58
CA ALA A 116 -26.82 -11.45 -1.58
C ALA A 116 -27.62 -12.23 -0.52
N ASP A 117 -27.74 -11.67 0.70
CA ASP A 117 -28.53 -12.27 1.79
C ASP A 117 -30.00 -12.46 1.39
N GLN A 118 -30.61 -11.43 0.80
CA GLN A 118 -32.01 -11.48 0.39
C GLN A 118 -32.24 -12.43 -0.80
N PHE A 119 -31.38 -12.40 -1.82
CA PHE A 119 -31.47 -13.33 -2.96
C PHE A 119 -31.27 -14.80 -2.54
N ALA A 120 -30.43 -15.06 -1.55
CA ALA A 120 -30.25 -16.41 -1.02
C ALA A 120 -31.53 -16.95 -0.35
N VAL A 121 -32.32 -16.09 0.27
CA VAL A 121 -33.63 -16.47 0.86
C VAL A 121 -34.69 -16.67 -0.19
N GLU A 122 -34.77 -15.81 -1.20
CA GLU A 122 -35.82 -15.84 -2.22
C GLU A 122 -35.73 -17.01 -3.21
N LYS A 123 -34.59 -17.67 -3.34
CA LYS A 123 -34.31 -18.88 -4.14
C LYS A 123 -34.97 -18.94 -5.53
N SER A 124 -35.11 -17.81 -6.22
CA SER A 124 -35.67 -17.74 -7.55
C SER A 124 -34.59 -17.99 -8.62
N ALA A 125 -34.92 -18.76 -9.66
CA ALA A 125 -34.00 -18.98 -10.79
C ALA A 125 -33.63 -17.67 -11.51
N VAL A 126 -34.53 -16.69 -11.56
CA VAL A 126 -34.29 -15.36 -12.11
C VAL A 126 -33.28 -14.59 -11.27
N ASN A 127 -33.28 -14.81 -9.96
CA ASN A 127 -32.40 -14.13 -9.02
C ASN A 127 -31.03 -14.80 -8.91
N ARG A 128 -30.84 -16.04 -9.39
CA ARG A 128 -29.56 -16.74 -9.30
C ARG A 128 -28.39 -15.95 -9.91
N LYS A 129 -28.55 -15.44 -11.14
CA LYS A 129 -27.51 -14.64 -11.79
C LYS A 129 -27.16 -13.38 -10.99
N LYS A 130 -28.19 -12.71 -10.46
CA LYS A 130 -28.03 -11.51 -9.61
C LYS A 130 -27.36 -11.85 -8.28
N LEU A 131 -27.70 -13.00 -7.67
CA LEU A 131 -27.04 -13.51 -6.46
C LEU A 131 -25.54 -13.71 -6.70
N VAL A 132 -25.15 -14.44 -7.75
CA VAL A 132 -23.74 -14.69 -8.08
C VAL A 132 -22.98 -13.39 -8.28
N GLN A 133 -23.58 -12.46 -9.00
CA GLN A 133 -22.97 -11.15 -9.27
C GLN A 133 -22.88 -10.27 -8.00
N ALA A 134 -23.90 -10.28 -7.14
CA ALA A 134 -23.87 -9.56 -5.86
C ALA A 134 -22.78 -10.12 -4.94
N LEU A 135 -22.66 -11.45 -4.82
CA LEU A 135 -21.61 -12.12 -4.04
C LEU A 135 -20.20 -11.75 -4.54
N ALA A 136 -19.97 -11.81 -5.85
CA ALA A 136 -18.68 -11.48 -6.41
C ALA A 136 -18.32 -9.98 -6.24
N ARG A 137 -19.28 -9.08 -6.40
CA ARG A 137 -19.07 -7.64 -6.19
C ARG A 137 -18.89 -7.29 -4.72
N ALA A 138 -19.63 -7.95 -3.82
CA ALA A 138 -19.42 -7.81 -2.38
C ALA A 138 -17.99 -8.24 -2.00
N MET A 139 -17.52 -9.39 -2.51
CA MET A 139 -16.16 -9.89 -2.27
C MET A 139 -15.11 -8.89 -2.81
N ARG A 140 -15.31 -8.36 -4.03
CA ARG A 140 -14.44 -7.34 -4.62
C ARG A 140 -14.44 -6.04 -3.80
N ALA A 141 -15.58 -5.62 -3.26
CA ALA A 141 -15.66 -4.44 -2.39
C ALA A 141 -14.89 -4.65 -1.07
N GLN A 142 -14.92 -5.86 -0.49
CA GLN A 142 -14.08 -6.20 0.67
C GLN A 142 -12.60 -6.16 0.31
N MET A 143 -12.19 -6.71 -0.82
CA MET A 143 -10.80 -6.64 -1.30
C MET A 143 -10.33 -5.19 -1.48
N LEU A 144 -11.18 -4.32 -2.05
CA LEU A 144 -10.85 -2.90 -2.22
C LEU A 144 -10.73 -2.17 -0.88
N GLN A 145 -11.58 -2.48 0.10
CA GLN A 145 -11.44 -1.94 1.46
C GLN A 145 -10.11 -2.38 2.07
N ILE A 146 -9.76 -3.68 1.97
CA ILE A 146 -8.47 -4.20 2.45
C ILE A 146 -7.31 -3.47 1.77
N LYS A 147 -7.33 -3.32 0.44
CA LYS A 147 -6.32 -2.57 -0.32
C LYS A 147 -6.13 -1.17 0.26
N TRP A 148 -7.21 -0.41 0.47
CA TRP A 148 -7.11 0.95 0.99
C TRP A 148 -6.64 1.01 2.45
N ILE A 149 -6.95 0.00 3.27
CA ILE A 149 -6.37 -0.13 4.61
C ILE A 149 -4.86 -0.35 4.52
N LEU A 150 -4.42 -1.27 3.66
CA LEU A 150 -3.00 -1.61 3.48
C LEU A 150 -2.19 -0.45 2.89
N LEU A 151 -2.74 0.36 1.97
CA LEU A 151 -2.09 1.55 1.44
C LEU A 151 -1.67 2.56 2.52
N ARG A 152 -2.31 2.52 3.70
CA ARG A 152 -1.93 3.28 4.90
C ARG A 152 -1.21 2.45 5.95
N TYR A 153 -0.79 1.23 5.61
CA TYR A 153 -0.18 0.28 6.54
C TYR A 153 -1.08 -0.02 7.75
N GLY A 154 -2.40 0.05 7.54
CA GLY A 154 -3.40 -0.16 8.56
C GLY A 154 -3.63 -1.64 8.85
N TYR A 155 -4.24 -1.92 10.00
CA TYR A 155 -4.69 -3.24 10.40
C TYR A 155 -6.08 -3.54 9.81
N VAL A 156 -6.23 -4.71 9.19
CA VAL A 156 -7.53 -5.17 8.67
C VAL A 156 -8.34 -5.78 9.82
N GLY A 157 -9.41 -5.10 10.20
CA GLY A 157 -10.23 -5.47 11.35
C GLY A 157 -11.04 -6.75 11.16
N GLU A 158 -11.46 -7.36 12.26
CA GLU A 158 -12.22 -8.62 12.32
C GLU A 158 -13.48 -8.64 11.46
N THR A 159 -14.17 -7.49 11.36
CA THR A 159 -15.44 -7.39 10.60
C THR A 159 -15.23 -7.74 9.13
N CYS A 160 -14.14 -7.30 8.51
CA CYS A 160 -13.83 -7.66 7.12
C CYS A 160 -13.71 -9.17 6.93
N TRP A 161 -13.01 -9.85 7.84
CA TRP A 161 -12.80 -11.29 7.75
C TRP A 161 -14.09 -12.09 7.96
N LYS A 162 -14.94 -11.66 8.90
CA LYS A 162 -16.28 -12.25 9.11
C LYS A 162 -17.17 -12.11 7.87
N VAL A 163 -17.18 -10.96 7.22
CA VAL A 163 -17.95 -10.75 5.98
C VAL A 163 -17.42 -11.61 4.85
N ILE A 164 -16.10 -11.73 4.68
CA ILE A 164 -15.49 -12.60 3.66
C ILE A 164 -15.89 -14.06 3.87
N GLY A 165 -15.82 -14.57 5.12
CA GLY A 165 -16.26 -15.93 5.46
C GLY A 165 -17.76 -16.15 5.20
N HIS A 166 -18.60 -15.16 5.53
CA HIS A 166 -20.03 -15.19 5.27
C HIS A 166 -20.34 -15.26 3.76
N LEU A 167 -19.71 -14.42 2.94
CA LEU A 167 -19.88 -14.43 1.48
C LEU A 167 -19.45 -15.77 0.87
N HIS A 168 -18.33 -16.33 1.35
CA HIS A 168 -17.91 -17.66 0.92
C HIS A 168 -18.94 -18.73 1.27
N ALA A 169 -19.46 -18.74 2.50
CA ALA A 169 -20.45 -19.72 2.94
C ALA A 169 -21.74 -19.64 2.10
N GLN A 170 -22.20 -18.46 1.76
CA GLN A 170 -23.35 -18.26 0.87
C GLN A 170 -23.08 -18.79 -0.54
N ALA A 171 -21.92 -18.48 -1.11
CA ALA A 171 -21.53 -18.95 -2.45
C ALA A 171 -21.39 -20.47 -2.51
N GLU A 172 -20.87 -21.10 -1.44
CA GLU A 172 -20.78 -22.54 -1.28
C GLU A 172 -22.18 -23.16 -1.20
N ALA A 173 -23.06 -22.64 -0.34
CA ALA A 173 -24.44 -23.11 -0.20
C ALA A 173 -25.24 -22.94 -1.49
N ALA A 174 -24.98 -21.92 -2.28
CA ALA A 174 -25.59 -21.72 -3.59
C ALA A 174 -24.94 -22.56 -4.71
N GLY A 175 -23.81 -23.22 -4.45
CA GLY A 175 -23.05 -23.99 -5.44
C GLY A 175 -22.50 -23.16 -6.59
N CYS A 176 -22.10 -21.90 -6.34
CA CYS A 176 -21.68 -20.94 -7.38
C CYS A 176 -20.25 -20.43 -7.22
N LEU A 177 -19.43 -21.07 -6.39
CA LEU A 177 -18.03 -20.66 -6.16
C LEU A 177 -17.19 -20.61 -7.44
N GLU A 178 -17.43 -21.55 -8.37
CA GLU A 178 -16.67 -21.70 -9.63
C GLU A 178 -17.41 -21.13 -10.86
N GLU A 179 -18.55 -20.49 -10.67
CA GLU A 179 -19.31 -19.92 -11.77
C GLU A 179 -18.58 -18.69 -12.31
N VAL A 180 -18.16 -18.76 -13.59
CA VAL A 180 -17.46 -17.66 -14.26
C VAL A 180 -18.44 -16.56 -14.62
N ILE A 181 -18.17 -15.34 -14.17
CA ILE A 181 -18.98 -14.16 -14.43
C ILE A 181 -18.13 -12.97 -14.83
N GLU A 182 -18.73 -12.02 -15.52
CA GLU A 182 -18.18 -10.68 -15.68
C GLU A 182 -18.56 -9.85 -14.46
N ILE A 183 -17.59 -9.64 -13.54
CA ILE A 183 -17.78 -8.85 -12.33
C ILE A 183 -17.81 -7.36 -12.70
N TYR A 184 -16.82 -6.95 -13.51
CA TYR A 184 -16.71 -5.62 -14.10
C TYR A 184 -16.14 -5.71 -15.52
N PRO A 185 -16.45 -4.76 -16.41
CA PRO A 185 -15.79 -4.72 -17.71
C PRO A 185 -14.30 -4.36 -17.59
N GLY A 186 -13.49 -4.91 -18.49
CA GLY A 186 -12.07 -4.59 -18.64
C GLY A 186 -11.11 -5.65 -18.14
N VAL A 187 -9.82 -5.29 -18.02
CA VAL A 187 -8.75 -6.19 -17.61
C VAL A 187 -9.01 -6.73 -16.20
N HIS A 188 -8.92 -8.05 -16.02
CA HIS A 188 -9.25 -8.78 -14.79
C HIS A 188 -10.69 -8.60 -14.29
N GLY A 189 -11.60 -8.25 -15.20
CA GLY A 189 -13.00 -8.05 -14.87
C GLY A 189 -13.83 -9.33 -14.82
N GLN A 190 -13.36 -10.42 -15.46
CA GLN A 190 -13.97 -11.74 -15.38
C GLN A 190 -13.30 -12.58 -14.30
N GLY A 191 -14.07 -13.46 -13.67
CA GLY A 191 -13.57 -14.38 -12.66
C GLY A 191 -14.66 -15.16 -11.97
N THR A 192 -14.29 -15.90 -10.93
CA THR A 192 -15.20 -16.64 -10.06
C THR A 192 -15.16 -16.05 -8.65
N ILE A 193 -16.16 -16.37 -7.83
CA ILE A 193 -16.17 -15.93 -6.42
C ILE A 193 -14.94 -16.51 -5.68
N ARG A 194 -14.55 -17.75 -6.00
CA ARG A 194 -13.32 -18.36 -5.43
C ARG A 194 -12.07 -17.55 -5.81
N GLN A 195 -11.95 -17.12 -7.06
CA GLN A 195 -10.81 -16.29 -7.48
C GLN A 195 -10.78 -14.96 -6.75
N GLU A 196 -11.93 -14.31 -6.54
CA GLU A 196 -12.00 -13.06 -5.77
C GLU A 196 -11.60 -13.26 -4.30
N LEU A 197 -12.02 -14.38 -3.69
CA LEU A 197 -11.57 -14.77 -2.36
C LEU A 197 -10.04 -14.96 -2.33
N LEU A 198 -9.49 -15.74 -3.26
CA LEU A 198 -8.05 -15.98 -3.33
C LEU A 198 -7.25 -14.70 -3.53
N ARG A 199 -7.68 -13.80 -4.43
CA ARG A 199 -7.06 -12.47 -4.61
C ARG A 199 -7.02 -11.69 -3.29
N THR A 200 -8.13 -11.69 -2.56
CA THR A 200 -8.26 -10.99 -1.28
C THR A 200 -7.32 -11.57 -0.22
N LEU A 201 -7.30 -12.90 -0.08
CA LEU A 201 -6.46 -13.57 0.91
C LEU A 201 -4.97 -13.48 0.56
N ILE A 202 -4.59 -13.64 -0.71
CA ILE A 202 -3.20 -13.50 -1.16
C ILE A 202 -2.71 -12.08 -0.96
N LEU A 203 -3.53 -11.04 -1.24
CA LEU A 203 -3.16 -9.65 -0.96
C LEU A 203 -2.83 -9.44 0.53
N ALA A 204 -3.64 -10.02 1.42
CA ALA A 204 -3.44 -9.88 2.86
C ALA A 204 -2.18 -10.57 3.37
N VAL A 205 -1.75 -11.70 2.78
CA VAL A 205 -0.56 -12.45 3.22
C VAL A 205 0.72 -12.05 2.49
N SER A 206 0.65 -11.16 1.51
CA SER A 206 1.80 -10.74 0.68
C SER A 206 2.72 -9.71 1.35
N SER A 207 2.61 -9.50 2.66
CA SER A 207 3.50 -8.61 3.45
C SER A 207 3.71 -7.21 2.84
N THR A 208 2.64 -6.63 2.30
CA THR A 208 2.70 -5.36 1.58
C THR A 208 3.17 -4.17 2.43
N GLY A 209 3.28 -4.35 3.76
CA GLY A 209 3.93 -3.40 4.67
C GLY A 209 5.41 -3.10 4.36
N GLY A 210 6.05 -3.93 3.53
CA GLY A 210 7.39 -3.68 2.98
C GLY A 210 7.42 -2.88 1.66
N LEU A 211 6.27 -2.47 1.14
CA LEU A 211 6.13 -1.77 -0.13
C LEU A 211 5.63 -0.33 0.07
N SER A 212 6.11 0.61 -0.75
CA SER A 212 5.52 1.94 -0.84
C SER A 212 4.09 1.86 -1.40
N PRO A 213 3.21 2.87 -1.18
CA PRO A 213 1.82 2.82 -1.65
C PRO A 213 1.69 2.53 -3.15
N LEU A 214 2.55 3.09 -3.98
CA LEU A 214 2.58 2.82 -5.42
C LEU A 214 2.93 1.35 -5.70
N LYS A 215 3.97 0.80 -5.07
CA LYS A 215 4.36 -0.61 -5.23
C LYS A 215 3.30 -1.56 -4.65
N GLN A 216 2.56 -1.16 -3.62
CA GLN A 216 1.39 -1.92 -3.11
C GLN A 216 0.26 -1.98 -4.17
N HIS A 217 0.00 -0.86 -4.87
CA HIS A 217 -0.94 -0.87 -5.99
C HIS A 217 -0.48 -1.79 -7.11
N VAL A 218 0.80 -1.74 -7.48
CA VAL A 218 1.40 -2.64 -8.49
C VAL A 218 1.25 -4.10 -8.06
N ALA A 219 1.54 -4.41 -6.79
CA ALA A 219 1.39 -5.77 -6.24
C ALA A 219 -0.06 -6.26 -6.32
N GLU A 220 -1.07 -5.42 -6.00
CA GLU A 220 -2.48 -5.79 -6.14
C GLU A 220 -2.86 -6.09 -7.60
N ARG A 221 -2.37 -5.30 -8.56
CA ARG A 221 -2.61 -5.56 -10.00
C ARG A 221 -1.95 -6.85 -10.47
N ALA A 222 -0.72 -7.12 -10.01
CA ALA A 222 -0.02 -8.38 -10.27
C ALA A 222 -0.78 -9.59 -9.67
N ILE A 223 -1.25 -9.49 -8.41
CA ILE A 223 -2.10 -10.51 -7.78
C ILE A 223 -3.35 -10.76 -8.62
N ALA A 224 -3.97 -9.73 -9.17
CA ALA A 224 -5.12 -9.87 -10.05
C ALA A 224 -4.76 -10.63 -11.33
N HIS A 225 -3.61 -10.36 -11.93
CA HIS A 225 -3.12 -11.00 -13.15
C HIS A 225 -2.85 -12.50 -12.93
N PHE A 226 -2.15 -12.85 -11.86
CA PHE A 226 -1.79 -14.25 -11.57
C PHE A 226 -2.89 -15.04 -10.84
N SER A 227 -4.05 -14.46 -10.60
CA SER A 227 -5.10 -15.07 -9.76
C SER A 227 -5.63 -16.42 -10.26
N ARG A 228 -5.43 -16.75 -11.53
CA ARG A 228 -5.84 -18.05 -12.11
C ARG A 228 -4.90 -19.18 -11.71
N ASP A 229 -3.68 -18.86 -11.31
CA ASP A 229 -2.65 -19.82 -10.90
C ASP A 229 -2.67 -20.07 -9.38
N PHE A 230 -3.50 -19.35 -8.63
CA PHE A 230 -3.64 -19.56 -7.20
C PHE A 230 -4.41 -20.85 -6.93
N VAL A 231 -3.96 -21.56 -5.91
CA VAL A 231 -4.54 -22.84 -5.51
C VAL A 231 -5.24 -22.76 -4.17
N SER A 232 -6.23 -23.62 -3.98
CA SER A 232 -6.89 -23.75 -2.68
C SER A 232 -7.36 -25.18 -2.43
N SER A 233 -7.47 -25.54 -1.15
CA SER A 233 -7.90 -26.86 -0.69
C SER A 233 -8.63 -26.76 0.64
N GLY A 234 -9.61 -27.64 0.88
CA GLY A 234 -10.21 -27.84 2.20
C GLY A 234 -9.35 -28.65 3.16
N LYS A 235 -8.21 -29.18 2.69
CA LYS A 235 -7.24 -29.94 3.48
C LYS A 235 -5.85 -29.39 3.20
N MET A 236 -4.96 -29.58 4.16
CA MET A 236 -3.55 -29.22 3.98
C MET A 236 -2.99 -29.90 2.73
N ALA A 237 -2.40 -29.11 1.83
CA ALA A 237 -1.80 -29.57 0.58
C ALA A 237 -0.43 -28.89 0.40
N GLU A 238 0.45 -29.53 -0.38
CA GLU A 238 1.84 -29.10 -0.54
C GLU A 238 1.97 -27.70 -1.12
N ASP A 239 1.08 -27.33 -2.06
CA ASP A 239 1.06 -26.03 -2.73
C ASP A 239 0.31 -24.93 -1.93
N CYS A 240 -0.19 -25.26 -0.73
CA CYS A 240 -0.97 -24.38 0.12
C CYS A 240 -0.18 -24.02 1.38
N ASN A 241 0.55 -22.92 1.32
CA ASN A 241 1.39 -22.43 2.42
C ASN A 241 0.72 -21.40 3.34
N PHE A 242 -0.56 -21.10 3.10
CA PHE A 242 -1.38 -20.21 3.91
C PHE A 242 -2.69 -20.86 4.31
N VAL A 243 -3.27 -20.35 5.39
CA VAL A 243 -4.54 -20.84 5.95
C VAL A 243 -5.43 -19.66 6.37
N PHE A 244 -6.73 -19.82 6.17
CA PHE A 244 -7.77 -18.91 6.64
C PHE A 244 -8.90 -19.71 7.29
N ASP A 245 -9.38 -19.26 8.45
CA ASP A 245 -10.59 -19.85 9.06
C ASP A 245 -11.83 -19.15 8.52
N LEU A 246 -12.61 -19.84 7.69
CA LEU A 246 -13.83 -19.32 7.07
C LEU A 246 -14.92 -18.94 8.08
N ASN A 247 -14.87 -19.45 9.31
CA ASN A 247 -15.81 -19.13 10.39
C ASN A 247 -15.20 -18.17 11.41
N GLY A 248 -13.90 -17.83 11.23
CA GLY A 248 -13.15 -17.01 12.14
C GLY A 248 -13.28 -15.51 11.86
N SER A 249 -12.54 -14.74 12.67
CA SER A 249 -12.39 -13.28 12.51
C SER A 249 -10.94 -12.84 12.41
N ALA A 250 -10.01 -13.79 12.47
CA ALA A 250 -8.59 -13.52 12.36
C ALA A 250 -8.17 -13.38 10.87
N PRO A 251 -7.13 -12.57 10.59
CA PRO A 251 -6.56 -12.49 9.25
C PRO A 251 -5.98 -13.86 8.82
N PRO A 252 -5.86 -14.11 7.50
CA PRO A 252 -5.16 -15.27 7.00
C PRO A 252 -3.69 -15.25 7.45
N ALA A 253 -3.11 -16.43 7.65
CA ALA A 253 -1.75 -16.58 8.13
C ALA A 253 -1.01 -17.69 7.37
N ARG A 254 0.32 -17.68 7.46
CA ARG A 254 1.15 -18.78 6.97
C ARG A 254 0.88 -20.02 7.83
N VAL A 255 0.86 -21.20 7.20
CA VAL A 255 0.64 -22.48 7.91
C VAL A 255 1.85 -22.75 8.79
N TYR A 256 1.62 -22.86 10.10
CA TYR A 256 2.56 -23.37 11.09
C TYR A 256 1.98 -24.68 11.68
N ALA A 257 2.81 -25.47 12.34
CA ALA A 257 2.46 -26.82 12.77
C ALA A 257 1.18 -26.99 13.63
N GLU A 258 0.65 -25.93 14.24
CA GLU A 258 -0.54 -25.98 15.07
C GLU A 258 -1.71 -25.23 14.43
N VAL A 259 -2.71 -26.01 13.95
CA VAL A 259 -3.93 -25.48 13.37
C VAL A 259 -5.10 -25.72 14.36
N PRO A 260 -6.00 -24.75 14.61
CA PRO A 260 -7.13 -24.92 15.52
C PRO A 260 -8.04 -26.10 15.11
N ARG A 261 -8.39 -26.98 16.06
CA ARG A 261 -9.11 -28.23 15.77
C ARG A 261 -10.57 -28.07 15.35
N ASN A 262 -11.20 -26.93 15.63
CA ASN A 262 -12.64 -26.67 15.39
C ASN A 262 -12.92 -25.61 14.33
N ALA A 263 -11.95 -25.25 13.52
CA ALA A 263 -12.06 -24.23 12.49
C ALA A 263 -12.48 -24.83 11.13
N LYS A 264 -13.24 -24.09 10.34
CA LYS A 264 -13.47 -24.40 8.92
C LYS A 264 -12.33 -23.86 8.09
N LEU A 265 -11.27 -24.65 7.97
CA LEU A 265 -10.00 -24.20 7.39
C LEU A 265 -10.06 -24.23 5.87
N PHE A 266 -9.56 -23.15 5.30
CA PHE A 266 -9.34 -22.97 3.88
C PHE A 266 -7.84 -22.76 3.65
N PHE A 267 -7.20 -23.77 3.09
CA PHE A 267 -5.78 -23.72 2.74
C PHE A 267 -5.63 -23.14 1.35
N PHE A 268 -4.63 -22.30 1.14
CA PHE A 268 -4.40 -21.67 -0.15
C PHE A 268 -2.92 -21.31 -0.36
N GLY A 269 -2.55 -21.03 -1.61
CA GLY A 269 -1.19 -20.68 -1.97
C GLY A 269 -1.09 -20.05 -3.35
N ALA A 270 0.05 -19.44 -3.60
CA ALA A 270 0.42 -18.79 -4.85
C ALA A 270 1.70 -19.39 -5.46
N SER A 271 2.22 -20.50 -4.93
CA SER A 271 3.48 -21.12 -5.39
C SER A 271 3.45 -21.50 -6.88
N LYS A 272 2.30 -21.92 -7.41
CA LYS A 272 2.16 -22.20 -8.85
C LYS A 272 2.26 -20.98 -9.76
N ALA A 273 2.10 -19.79 -9.22
CA ALA A 273 2.28 -18.56 -9.97
C ALA A 273 3.76 -18.13 -10.09
N LEU A 274 4.68 -18.71 -9.32
CA LEU A 274 6.07 -18.27 -9.24
C LEU A 274 6.80 -18.31 -10.58
N ASP A 275 6.63 -19.37 -11.36
CA ASP A 275 7.24 -19.49 -12.69
C ASP A 275 6.72 -18.41 -13.65
N ALA A 276 5.42 -18.12 -13.59
CA ALA A 276 4.82 -17.06 -14.39
C ALA A 276 5.29 -15.67 -13.94
N VAL A 277 5.45 -15.45 -12.64
CA VAL A 277 6.04 -14.21 -12.08
C VAL A 277 7.46 -14.04 -12.57
N GLN A 278 8.30 -15.09 -12.48
CA GLN A 278 9.69 -15.04 -12.95
C GLN A 278 9.75 -14.75 -14.45
N SER A 279 8.90 -15.38 -15.25
CA SER A 279 8.83 -15.11 -16.71
C SER A 279 8.50 -13.64 -17.02
N VAL A 280 7.65 -13.00 -16.22
CA VAL A 280 7.37 -11.55 -16.39
C VAL A 280 8.58 -10.71 -15.98
N ILE A 281 9.28 -11.06 -14.88
CA ILE A 281 10.50 -10.36 -14.45
C ILE A 281 11.58 -10.43 -15.52
N ASP A 282 11.82 -11.62 -16.08
CA ASP A 282 12.81 -11.82 -17.15
C ASP A 282 12.47 -10.97 -18.38
N LYS A 283 11.20 -10.96 -18.79
CA LYS A 283 10.72 -10.13 -19.90
C LYS A 283 10.86 -8.63 -19.62
N LEU A 284 10.64 -8.17 -18.40
CA LEU A 284 10.87 -6.77 -18.00
C LEU A 284 12.35 -6.41 -18.13
N ASN A 285 13.25 -7.31 -17.68
CA ASN A 285 14.69 -7.11 -17.75
C ASN A 285 15.20 -7.07 -19.19
N ASP A 286 14.65 -7.93 -20.05
CA ASP A 286 15.07 -8.05 -21.45
C ASP A 286 14.55 -6.91 -22.34
N THR A 287 13.29 -6.50 -22.14
CA THR A 287 12.59 -5.57 -23.04
C THR A 287 12.38 -4.17 -22.47
N GLY A 288 12.50 -4.00 -21.15
CA GLY A 288 12.14 -2.76 -20.46
C GLY A 288 10.64 -2.40 -20.59
N THR A 289 9.78 -3.36 -20.94
CA THR A 289 8.37 -3.10 -21.25
C THR A 289 7.43 -3.88 -20.33
N VAL A 290 6.50 -3.18 -19.68
CA VAL A 290 5.46 -3.78 -18.86
C VAL A 290 4.40 -4.45 -19.76
N PRO A 291 4.07 -5.75 -19.55
CA PRO A 291 3.02 -6.42 -20.30
C PRO A 291 1.65 -5.74 -20.13
N ASN A 292 0.94 -5.58 -21.24
CA ASN A 292 -0.35 -4.86 -21.27
C ASN A 292 -1.45 -5.57 -20.45
N ASP A 293 -1.41 -6.87 -20.36
CA ASP A 293 -2.39 -7.73 -19.69
C ASP A 293 -2.30 -7.66 -18.15
N ILE A 294 -1.22 -7.10 -17.57
CA ILE A 294 -1.15 -6.79 -16.14
C ILE A 294 -2.01 -5.56 -15.81
N GLY A 295 -2.23 -4.66 -16.77
CA GLY A 295 -3.03 -3.44 -16.57
C GLY A 295 -2.28 -2.36 -15.78
N LEU A 296 -0.98 -2.22 -16.02
CA LEU A 296 -0.07 -1.26 -15.38
C LEU A 296 0.64 -0.36 -16.42
N GLN A 297 -0.07 0.01 -17.49
CA GLN A 297 0.47 0.89 -18.53
C GLN A 297 0.92 2.23 -17.92
N GLY A 298 2.11 2.68 -18.33
CA GLY A 298 2.70 3.92 -17.83
C GLY A 298 3.41 3.81 -16.47
N THR A 299 3.39 2.63 -15.85
CA THR A 299 4.20 2.37 -14.64
C THR A 299 5.63 2.03 -15.06
N ALA A 300 6.61 2.58 -14.34
CA ALA A 300 8.02 2.32 -14.57
C ALA A 300 8.34 0.82 -14.39
N PRO A 301 9.05 0.16 -15.34
CA PRO A 301 9.32 -1.28 -15.31
C PRO A 301 10.03 -1.73 -14.02
N GLU A 302 10.94 -0.92 -13.49
CA GLU A 302 11.66 -1.20 -12.26
C GLU A 302 10.73 -1.30 -11.03
N TRP A 303 9.68 -0.51 -10.97
CA TRP A 303 8.70 -0.61 -9.86
C TRP A 303 7.84 -1.85 -9.97
N VAL A 304 7.56 -2.28 -11.21
CA VAL A 304 6.85 -3.54 -11.44
C VAL A 304 7.74 -4.72 -11.06
N ALA A 305 9.01 -4.72 -11.49
CA ALA A 305 9.98 -5.75 -11.14
C ALA A 305 10.17 -5.86 -9.62
N ASP A 306 10.34 -4.75 -8.91
CA ASP A 306 10.49 -4.71 -7.45
C ASP A 306 9.26 -5.32 -6.74
N ALA A 307 8.05 -4.96 -7.19
CA ALA A 307 6.84 -5.50 -6.60
C ALA A 307 6.68 -7.01 -6.89
N LEU A 308 7.04 -7.47 -8.09
CA LEU A 308 7.01 -8.89 -8.45
C LEU A 308 8.04 -9.70 -7.66
N LEU A 309 9.25 -9.20 -7.49
CA LEU A 309 10.27 -9.82 -6.64
C LEU A 309 9.81 -9.94 -5.18
N HIS A 310 9.18 -8.87 -4.66
CA HIS A 310 8.60 -8.90 -3.32
C HIS A 310 7.50 -9.95 -3.18
N LEU A 311 6.60 -10.06 -4.17
CA LEU A 311 5.54 -11.07 -4.18
C LEU A 311 6.13 -12.49 -4.26
N ALA A 312 7.07 -12.72 -5.18
CA ALA A 312 7.73 -14.02 -5.32
C ALA A 312 8.34 -14.47 -4.01
N PHE A 313 9.15 -13.59 -3.35
CA PHE A 313 9.74 -13.87 -2.05
C PHE A 313 8.71 -14.26 -0.99
N ASN A 314 7.58 -13.55 -0.91
CA ASN A 314 6.55 -13.81 0.10
C ASN A 314 5.62 -15.00 -0.24
N TRP A 315 5.60 -15.45 -1.48
CA TRP A 315 4.81 -16.60 -1.92
C TRP A 315 5.56 -17.93 -1.86
N GLU A 316 6.88 -17.90 -1.66
CA GLU A 316 7.68 -19.10 -1.45
C GLU A 316 7.15 -19.92 -0.27
N LYS A 317 7.30 -21.24 -0.36
CA LYS A 317 6.88 -22.18 0.67
C LYS A 317 7.65 -21.95 1.97
N GLU A 318 8.95 -21.78 1.84
CA GLU A 318 9.86 -21.49 2.93
C GLU A 318 10.46 -20.10 2.72
N LEU A 319 10.32 -19.24 3.71
CA LEU A 319 10.99 -17.95 3.65
C LEU A 319 12.50 -18.19 3.83
N PRO A 320 13.35 -17.58 3.01
CA PRO A 320 14.79 -17.65 3.22
C PRO A 320 15.18 -17.26 4.63
N GLU A 321 16.21 -17.91 5.15
CA GLU A 321 16.80 -17.49 6.42
C GLU A 321 17.30 -16.05 6.30
N ARG A 322 17.22 -15.33 7.39
CA ARG A 322 17.71 -13.95 7.43
C ARG A 322 19.22 -13.96 7.49
N ASP A 323 19.85 -13.09 6.74
CA ASP A 323 21.30 -12.92 6.74
C ASP A 323 21.86 -12.50 8.10
N TYR A 324 21.04 -11.83 8.93
CA TYR A 324 21.43 -11.33 10.25
C TYR A 324 20.44 -11.73 11.33
N GLU A 325 20.97 -12.31 12.40
CA GLU A 325 20.19 -12.66 13.59
C GLU A 325 19.69 -11.39 14.28
N ARG A 326 18.41 -11.38 14.66
CA ARG A 326 17.82 -10.30 15.44
C ARG A 326 17.86 -10.63 16.93
N ARG A 327 18.44 -9.73 17.69
CA ARG A 327 18.49 -9.83 19.16
C ARG A 327 17.43 -8.92 19.76
N LYS A 328 16.71 -9.42 20.76
CA LYS A 328 15.83 -8.57 21.57
C LYS A 328 16.68 -7.59 22.36
N VAL A 329 16.35 -6.32 22.27
CA VAL A 329 17.04 -5.24 22.98
C VAL A 329 16.00 -4.34 23.65
N ALA A 330 16.33 -3.80 24.81
CA ALA A 330 15.52 -2.83 25.52
C ALA A 330 16.25 -1.49 25.48
N MET A 331 16.02 -0.71 24.43
CA MET A 331 16.61 0.60 24.23
C MET A 331 15.62 1.54 23.56
N THR A 332 15.87 2.83 23.64
CA THR A 332 15.12 3.87 22.93
C THR A 332 15.98 4.53 21.87
N LEU A 333 15.31 5.03 20.84
CA LEU A 333 15.91 5.68 19.68
C LEU A 333 15.27 7.04 19.49
N GLN A 334 16.06 8.10 19.53
CA GLN A 334 15.60 9.43 19.09
C GLN A 334 15.56 9.43 17.56
N VAL A 335 14.46 9.91 17.00
CA VAL A 335 14.20 9.87 15.56
C VAL A 335 13.78 11.25 15.06
N THR A 336 14.33 11.65 13.90
CA THR A 336 13.95 12.84 13.14
C THR A 336 13.47 12.44 11.75
N GLN A 337 12.59 13.25 11.16
CA GLN A 337 11.98 12.92 9.87
C GLN A 337 12.75 13.50 8.69
N GLY A 338 13.00 12.67 7.67
CA GLY A 338 13.38 13.10 6.34
C GLY A 338 14.81 13.64 6.23
N PHE A 339 15.17 14.08 5.03
CA PHE A 339 16.49 14.61 4.71
C PHE A 339 16.88 15.80 5.60
N ASP A 340 15.96 16.75 5.81
CA ASP A 340 16.21 17.90 6.67
C ASP A 340 16.40 17.50 8.14
N GLY A 341 15.65 16.50 8.61
CA GLY A 341 15.81 15.97 9.95
C GLY A 341 17.16 15.29 10.16
N VAL A 342 17.64 14.52 9.18
CA VAL A 342 18.97 13.91 9.21
C VAL A 342 20.06 14.98 9.28
N GLN A 343 19.95 16.03 8.48
CA GLN A 343 20.92 17.15 8.48
C GLN A 343 20.91 17.95 9.78
N ALA A 344 19.72 18.24 10.29
CA ALA A 344 19.58 19.01 11.53
C ALA A 344 19.98 18.22 12.79
N GLY A 345 19.86 16.88 12.77
CA GLY A 345 20.20 16.02 13.89
C GLY A 345 19.56 16.48 15.20
N ALA A 346 20.40 16.85 16.19
CA ALA A 346 19.93 17.35 17.50
C ALA A 346 19.13 18.65 17.41
N ASN A 347 19.30 19.43 16.35
CA ASN A 347 18.61 20.71 16.12
C ASN A 347 17.31 20.55 15.31
N ALA A 348 16.91 19.32 14.97
CA ALA A 348 15.67 19.09 14.24
C ALA A 348 14.46 19.60 15.03
N PRO A 349 13.50 20.27 14.36
CA PRO A 349 12.35 20.91 15.03
C PRO A 349 11.39 19.89 15.65
N VAL A 350 11.37 18.67 15.11
CA VAL A 350 10.53 17.57 15.61
C VAL A 350 11.41 16.35 15.83
N GLN A 351 11.40 15.86 17.06
CA GLN A 351 12.06 14.64 17.45
C GLN A 351 11.05 13.72 18.13
N GLU A 352 11.13 12.44 17.84
CA GLU A 352 10.31 11.40 18.43
C GLU A 352 11.21 10.39 19.14
N THR A 353 10.75 9.82 20.24
CA THR A 353 11.44 8.70 20.88
C THR A 353 10.69 7.40 20.56
N TRP A 354 11.38 6.46 19.93
CA TRP A 354 10.84 5.15 19.57
C TRP A 354 11.44 4.07 20.46
N VAL A 355 10.63 3.05 20.76
CA VAL A 355 11.07 1.88 21.55
C VAL A 355 11.56 0.80 20.59
N ILE A 356 12.80 0.34 20.77
CA ILE A 356 13.38 -0.72 19.97
C ILE A 356 12.97 -2.08 20.55
N GLU A 357 12.35 -2.93 19.75
CA GLU A 357 12.00 -4.31 20.10
C GLU A 357 13.12 -5.30 19.79
N ASN A 358 13.83 -5.05 18.71
CA ASN A 358 14.93 -5.91 18.26
C ASN A 358 15.92 -5.13 17.40
N ALA A 359 17.15 -5.60 17.40
CA ALA A 359 18.25 -5.05 16.62
C ALA A 359 19.03 -6.15 15.89
N SER A 360 19.60 -5.81 14.76
CA SER A 360 20.63 -6.57 14.04
C SER A 360 21.77 -5.63 13.63
N ASP A 361 22.80 -6.16 12.98
CA ASP A 361 23.93 -5.33 12.52
C ASP A 361 23.49 -4.29 11.48
N GLU A 362 22.46 -4.59 10.71
CA GLU A 362 21.94 -3.72 9.62
C GLU A 362 20.67 -2.96 9.97
N GLY A 363 20.05 -3.17 11.13
CA GLY A 363 18.80 -2.46 11.36
C GLY A 363 18.11 -2.67 12.69
N TYR A 364 17.00 -1.94 12.85
CA TYR A 364 16.17 -1.95 14.04
C TYR A 364 14.74 -2.31 13.71
N GLY A 365 14.09 -3.07 14.61
CA GLY A 365 12.63 -3.15 14.70
C GLY A 365 12.16 -2.26 15.84
N ALA A 366 11.29 -1.30 15.56
CA ALA A 366 10.86 -0.31 16.53
C ALA A 366 9.34 -0.18 16.63
N ILE A 367 8.86 0.21 17.81
CA ILE A 367 7.50 0.64 18.08
C ILE A 367 7.47 2.17 18.06
N VAL A 368 6.57 2.72 17.25
CA VAL A 368 6.34 4.16 17.15
C VAL A 368 5.32 4.58 18.20
N PRO A 369 5.50 5.71 18.91
CA PRO A 369 4.54 6.20 19.90
C PRO A 369 3.12 6.39 19.32
N GLU A 370 2.10 6.15 20.13
CA GLU A 370 0.72 6.36 19.75
C GLU A 370 0.47 7.78 19.23
N ARG A 371 -0.38 7.89 18.19
CA ARG A 371 -0.76 9.15 17.52
C ARG A 371 0.36 9.90 16.82
N ARG A 372 1.54 9.30 16.69
CA ARG A 372 2.66 9.84 15.91
C ARG A 372 2.98 8.94 14.71
N GLY A 373 3.85 9.41 13.85
CA GLY A 373 4.30 8.62 12.70
C GLY A 373 3.31 8.58 11.52
N ASP A 374 2.38 9.53 11.40
CA ASP A 374 1.49 9.62 10.22
C ASP A 374 2.25 9.85 8.91
N TRP A 375 3.46 10.38 9.00
CA TRP A 375 4.38 10.59 7.90
C TRP A 375 5.11 9.31 7.45
N LEU A 376 5.04 8.24 8.25
CA LEU A 376 5.75 7.00 7.98
C LEU A 376 5.24 6.31 6.73
N GLN A 377 6.17 6.08 5.81
CA GLN A 377 5.98 5.27 4.61
C GLN A 377 7.30 4.53 4.33
N VAL A 378 7.20 3.40 3.65
CA VAL A 378 8.38 2.68 3.17
C VAL A 378 9.18 3.57 2.20
N GLY A 379 10.50 3.59 2.36
CA GLY A 379 11.43 4.41 1.59
C GLY A 379 11.71 5.79 2.18
N VAL A 380 11.03 6.19 3.26
CA VAL A 380 11.32 7.48 3.93
C VAL A 380 12.63 7.41 4.68
N LEU A 381 13.42 8.48 4.57
CA LEU A 381 14.66 8.67 5.32
C LEU A 381 14.35 9.13 6.75
N VAL A 382 15.12 8.63 7.72
CA VAL A 382 15.06 9.05 9.12
C VAL A 382 16.46 9.30 9.66
N GLY A 383 16.62 10.39 10.41
CA GLY A 383 17.75 10.57 11.31
C GLY A 383 17.49 9.80 12.60
N MET A 384 18.51 9.15 13.13
CA MET A 384 18.37 8.33 14.33
C MET A 384 19.56 8.49 15.26
N ARG A 385 19.30 8.41 16.57
CA ARG A 385 20.33 8.37 17.60
C ARG A 385 19.90 7.47 18.76
N PRO A 386 20.64 6.40 19.08
CA PRO A 386 20.41 5.67 20.34
C PRO A 386 20.51 6.60 21.56
N GLU A 387 19.67 6.39 22.57
CA GLU A 387 19.73 7.14 23.84
C GLU A 387 20.85 6.56 24.73
N GLU A 388 22.06 6.46 24.22
CA GLU A 388 23.26 6.08 24.93
C GLU A 388 24.22 7.29 24.99
N ASP A 389 25.00 7.38 26.06
CA ASP A 389 25.97 8.46 26.22
C ASP A 389 26.99 8.44 25.08
N GLY A 390 27.15 9.59 24.41
CA GLY A 390 28.10 9.76 23.32
C GLY A 390 27.66 9.23 21.94
N ALA A 391 26.43 8.73 21.79
CA ALA A 391 25.94 8.27 20.51
C ALA A 391 25.79 9.42 19.49
N SER A 392 26.29 9.21 18.27
CA SER A 392 26.15 10.13 17.15
C SER A 392 24.80 9.97 16.44
N TRP A 393 24.36 11.02 15.76
CA TRP A 393 23.25 10.92 14.82
C TRP A 393 23.68 10.15 13.59
N GLY A 394 22.88 9.12 13.26
CA GLY A 394 23.01 8.33 12.05
C GLY A 394 21.81 8.51 11.13
N ALA A 395 21.77 7.76 10.05
CA ALA A 395 20.67 7.75 9.10
C ALA A 395 20.20 6.30 8.84
N ALA A 396 18.88 6.16 8.67
CA ALA A 396 18.24 4.90 8.32
C ALA A 396 17.10 5.14 7.32
N ILE A 397 16.71 4.08 6.63
CA ILE A 397 15.57 4.07 5.71
C ILE A 397 14.49 3.15 6.27
N VAL A 398 13.25 3.60 6.23
CA VAL A 398 12.08 2.80 6.60
C VAL A 398 11.87 1.71 5.55
N ARG A 399 11.98 0.44 5.95
CA ARG A 399 11.80 -0.74 5.07
C ARG A 399 10.50 -1.47 5.27
N ARG A 400 9.85 -1.26 6.41
CA ARG A 400 8.58 -1.91 6.75
C ARG A 400 7.78 -1.03 7.68
N VAL A 401 6.49 -0.95 7.44
CA VAL A 401 5.52 -0.31 8.33
C VAL A 401 4.33 -1.24 8.48
N GLU A 402 3.89 -1.48 9.71
CA GLU A 402 2.71 -2.27 10.02
C GLU A 402 1.97 -1.64 11.20
N SER A 403 0.65 -1.82 11.25
CA SER A 403 -0.16 -1.47 12.41
C SER A 403 -0.78 -2.72 13.00
N ASP A 404 -0.85 -2.79 14.32
CA ASP A 404 -1.58 -3.84 15.02
C ASP A 404 -3.06 -3.47 15.22
N ALA A 405 -3.83 -4.37 15.85
CA ALA A 405 -5.26 -4.19 16.12
C ALA A 405 -5.57 -2.98 17.02
N ARG A 406 -4.58 -2.45 17.75
CA ARG A 406 -4.71 -1.26 18.60
C ARG A 406 -4.33 0.02 17.84
N GLY A 407 -3.92 -0.10 16.57
CA GLY A 407 -3.42 1.00 15.75
C GLY A 407 -1.98 1.41 16.08
N GLN A 408 -1.26 0.63 16.90
CA GLN A 408 0.14 0.87 17.18
C GLN A 408 1.00 0.48 15.99
N ARG A 409 1.86 1.39 15.56
CA ARG A 409 2.76 1.16 14.41
C ARG A 409 4.05 0.50 14.84
N ARG A 410 4.45 -0.49 14.05
CA ARG A 410 5.76 -1.13 14.08
C ARG A 410 6.49 -0.85 12.81
N VAL A 411 7.77 -0.52 12.91
CA VAL A 411 8.62 -0.19 11.77
C VAL A 411 9.88 -1.04 11.74
N GLY A 412 10.30 -1.40 10.54
CA GLY A 412 11.63 -1.95 10.28
C GLY A 412 12.50 -0.87 9.67
N LEU A 413 13.64 -0.60 10.29
CA LEU A 413 14.63 0.37 9.83
C LEU A 413 15.85 -0.36 9.30
N GLN A 414 16.35 0.05 8.14
CA GLN A 414 17.69 -0.30 7.66
C GLN A 414 18.63 0.86 7.94
N VAL A 415 19.66 0.60 8.73
CA VAL A 415 20.71 1.58 9.02
C VAL A 415 21.60 1.74 7.79
N ILE A 416 21.74 2.96 7.28
CA ILE A 416 22.62 3.27 6.16
C ILE A 416 23.93 3.91 6.60
N CYS A 417 23.93 4.58 7.75
CA CYS A 417 25.16 4.97 8.47
C CYS A 417 24.86 5.16 9.95
N ARG A 418 25.86 4.89 10.80
CA ARG A 418 25.77 5.12 12.26
C ARG A 418 26.16 6.55 12.65
N THR A 419 26.91 7.25 11.78
CA THR A 419 27.30 8.66 11.95
C THR A 419 27.10 9.39 10.64
N ALA A 420 26.12 10.28 10.63
CA ALA A 420 25.80 11.15 9.51
C ALA A 420 26.58 12.46 9.65
N LEU A 421 27.33 12.85 8.63
CA LEU A 421 28.19 14.04 8.68
C LEU A 421 27.64 15.11 7.75
N ALA A 422 27.51 16.33 8.26
CA ALA A 422 27.11 17.47 7.45
C ALA A 422 28.23 17.90 6.48
N GLY A 423 27.83 18.29 5.27
CA GLY A 423 28.71 18.85 4.26
C GLY A 423 28.00 19.80 3.32
N THR A 424 28.79 20.46 2.50
CA THR A 424 28.31 21.28 1.36
C THR A 424 28.93 20.73 0.07
N MET A 425 28.15 20.69 -1.00
CA MET A 425 28.59 20.22 -2.31
C MET A 425 28.26 21.27 -3.38
N CYS A 426 29.14 21.50 -4.31
CA CYS A 426 28.90 22.34 -5.47
C CYS A 426 29.47 21.73 -6.74
N THR A 427 28.82 22.00 -7.88
CA THR A 427 29.34 21.66 -9.21
C THR A 427 30.57 22.47 -9.55
N MET A 428 31.57 21.84 -10.14
CA MET A 428 32.74 22.49 -10.70
C MET A 428 32.53 22.78 -12.20
N ARG A 429 32.66 24.04 -12.60
CA ARG A 429 32.50 24.45 -14.00
C ARG A 429 33.83 24.47 -14.73
N ALA A 430 33.82 24.13 -16.00
CA ALA A 430 34.99 24.33 -16.87
C ALA A 430 35.45 25.79 -16.78
N GLY A 431 36.70 26.03 -16.36
CA GLY A 431 37.23 27.36 -16.11
C GLY A 431 37.31 27.77 -14.65
N GLY A 432 37.08 26.86 -13.69
CA GLY A 432 37.32 27.08 -12.26
C GLY A 432 36.16 27.76 -11.50
N GLY A 433 35.01 27.96 -12.16
CA GLY A 433 33.82 28.51 -11.49
C GLY A 433 33.12 27.45 -10.64
N ARG A 434 32.61 27.85 -9.45
CA ARG A 434 31.80 27.01 -8.59
C ARG A 434 30.30 27.28 -8.79
N GLY A 435 29.49 26.21 -8.81
CA GLY A 435 28.03 26.30 -8.76
C GLY A 435 27.51 26.75 -7.38
N THR A 436 26.21 26.87 -7.22
CA THR A 436 25.59 27.19 -5.92
C THR A 436 25.83 26.05 -4.95
N PRO A 437 26.38 26.31 -3.74
CA PRO A 437 26.57 25.30 -2.73
C PRO A 437 25.21 24.69 -2.25
N GLN A 438 25.18 23.40 -2.11
CA GLN A 438 24.02 22.65 -1.59
C GLN A 438 24.42 21.88 -0.35
N THR A 439 23.53 21.81 0.63
CA THR A 439 23.75 20.98 1.82
C THR A 439 23.57 19.52 1.48
N VAL A 440 24.48 18.69 1.96
CA VAL A 440 24.49 17.23 1.76
C VAL A 440 24.82 16.51 3.06
N THR A 441 24.57 15.22 3.12
CA THR A 441 24.96 14.38 4.24
C THR A 441 25.91 13.27 3.77
N LEU A 442 27.11 13.25 4.31
CA LEU A 442 28.07 12.17 4.06
C LEU A 442 27.71 10.96 4.91
N LEU A 443 27.68 9.79 4.30
CA LEU A 443 27.48 8.50 4.97
C LEU A 443 28.79 7.85 5.36
N ASP A 444 29.89 8.24 4.72
CA ASP A 444 31.24 7.73 4.94
C ASP A 444 32.15 8.84 5.47
N LEU A 445 32.96 8.53 6.47
CA LEU A 445 33.95 9.46 7.03
C LEU A 445 35.12 9.69 6.06
N GLN A 446 35.52 8.67 5.34
CA GLN A 446 36.62 8.64 4.37
C GLN A 446 36.20 7.84 3.13
N PRO A 447 36.81 8.11 1.98
CA PRO A 447 36.64 7.24 0.82
C PRO A 447 37.00 5.80 1.14
N SER A 448 36.26 4.86 0.57
CA SER A 448 36.59 3.44 0.63
C SER A 448 37.97 3.16 -0.01
N LYS A 449 38.53 1.97 0.20
CA LYS A 449 39.79 1.55 -0.46
C LYS A 449 39.73 1.65 -1.99
N SER A 450 38.56 1.57 -2.59
CA SER A 450 38.31 1.75 -4.02
C SER A 450 37.99 3.19 -4.42
N GLY A 451 38.14 4.16 -3.50
CA GLY A 451 37.94 5.57 -3.75
C GLY A 451 36.48 6.03 -3.75
N TYR A 452 35.52 5.19 -3.38
CA TYR A 452 34.11 5.57 -3.37
C TYR A 452 33.66 6.16 -2.03
N MET A 453 32.79 7.16 -2.10
CA MET A 453 32.01 7.71 -0.98
C MET A 453 30.53 7.70 -1.31
N GLN A 454 29.70 7.55 -0.29
CA GLN A 454 28.25 7.67 -0.43
C GLN A 454 27.76 8.94 0.26
N VAL A 455 26.89 9.66 -0.43
CA VAL A 455 26.36 10.93 0.02
C VAL A 455 24.85 10.94 -0.19
N LEU A 456 24.12 11.46 0.78
CA LEU A 456 22.70 11.79 0.61
C LEU A 456 22.61 13.22 0.08
N VAL A 457 21.85 13.36 -0.98
CA VAL A 457 21.56 14.63 -1.64
C VAL A 457 20.06 14.80 -1.81
N ARG A 458 19.58 16.03 -2.04
CA ARG A 458 18.19 16.23 -2.43
C ARG A 458 17.96 15.68 -3.84
N PRO A 459 16.76 15.19 -4.15
CA PRO A 459 16.42 14.78 -5.51
C PRO A 459 16.70 15.93 -6.50
N GLU A 460 17.14 15.58 -7.71
CA GLU A 460 17.42 16.52 -8.80
C GLU A 460 18.50 17.60 -8.49
N SER A 461 19.28 17.41 -7.42
CA SER A 461 20.28 18.38 -6.98
C SER A 461 21.66 18.23 -7.65
N PHE A 462 21.85 17.20 -8.48
CA PHE A 462 23.11 16.94 -9.18
C PHE A 462 22.84 16.35 -10.56
N THR A 463 23.86 16.41 -11.42
CA THR A 463 23.84 15.77 -12.74
C THR A 463 24.94 14.71 -12.80
N LEU A 464 24.61 13.53 -13.32
CA LEU A 464 25.62 12.50 -13.58
C LEU A 464 26.67 13.03 -14.55
N ARG A 465 27.96 12.76 -14.27
CA ARG A 465 29.14 13.17 -15.06
C ARG A 465 29.60 14.62 -14.84
N GLU A 466 28.98 15.40 -13.97
CA GLU A 466 29.55 16.67 -13.53
C GLU A 466 30.52 16.43 -12.38
N GLU A 467 31.65 17.15 -12.42
CA GLU A 467 32.61 17.16 -11.34
C GLU A 467 32.07 17.97 -10.17
N MET A 468 32.16 17.41 -8.97
CA MET A 468 31.64 17.99 -7.75
C MET A 468 32.76 18.22 -6.75
N GLU A 469 32.70 19.37 -6.07
CA GLU A 469 33.53 19.64 -4.89
C GLU A 469 32.64 19.50 -3.65
N LEU A 470 33.03 18.63 -2.72
CA LEU A 470 32.37 18.42 -1.45
C LEU A 470 33.28 18.89 -0.31
N THR A 471 32.77 19.76 0.55
CA THR A 471 33.44 20.19 1.78
C THR A 471 32.73 19.63 2.99
N ARG A 472 33.44 18.87 3.82
CA ARG A 472 32.91 18.33 5.07
C ARG A 472 32.93 19.42 6.15
N THR A 473 31.79 19.63 6.80
CA THR A 473 31.62 20.77 7.71
C THR A 473 32.48 20.67 8.98
N MET A 474 32.69 19.42 9.51
CA MET A 474 33.34 19.27 10.81
C MET A 474 34.81 19.65 10.87
N ASP A 475 35.55 19.52 9.78
CA ASP A 475 37.01 19.72 9.71
C ASP A 475 37.48 20.44 8.46
N GLY A 476 36.55 20.85 7.58
CA GLY A 476 36.87 21.55 6.33
C GLY A 476 37.55 20.68 5.26
N ALA A 477 37.58 19.36 5.42
CA ALA A 477 38.13 18.45 4.42
C ALA A 477 37.39 18.59 3.08
N VAL A 478 38.15 18.74 2.00
CA VAL A 478 37.62 18.93 0.64
C VAL A 478 37.87 17.67 -0.19
N PHE A 479 36.87 17.23 -0.91
CA PHE A 479 36.91 16.10 -1.83
C PHE A 479 36.43 16.53 -3.21
N VAL A 480 37.21 16.25 -4.24
CA VAL A 480 36.80 16.41 -5.63
C VAL A 480 36.33 15.04 -6.12
N MET A 481 35.13 14.96 -6.71
CA MET A 481 34.51 13.68 -7.01
C MET A 481 33.59 13.74 -8.22
N ASP A 482 33.40 12.61 -8.86
CA ASP A 482 32.43 12.40 -9.94
C ASP A 482 31.28 11.51 -9.48
N ALA A 483 30.04 11.85 -9.83
CA ALA A 483 28.90 11.00 -9.54
C ALA A 483 28.97 9.70 -10.35
N SER A 484 29.10 8.59 -9.66
CA SER A 484 29.20 7.24 -10.25
C SER A 484 27.83 6.60 -10.51
N GLY A 485 26.82 6.93 -9.73
CA GLY A 485 25.45 6.46 -9.89
C GLY A 485 24.60 6.63 -8.64
N ILE A 486 23.30 6.63 -8.83
CA ILE A 486 22.33 6.62 -7.74
C ILE A 486 22.25 5.18 -7.22
N VAL A 487 22.47 5.00 -5.92
CA VAL A 487 22.33 3.72 -5.23
C VAL A 487 20.88 3.46 -4.87
N GLU A 488 20.18 4.52 -4.44
CA GLU A 488 18.78 4.44 -4.02
C GLU A 488 18.16 5.84 -4.01
N SER A 489 16.89 5.93 -4.43
CA SER A 489 16.08 7.14 -4.35
C SER A 489 14.92 6.96 -3.38
N GLY A 490 14.69 7.98 -2.56
CA GLY A 490 13.53 8.08 -1.67
C GLY A 490 12.64 9.28 -2.01
N PRO A 491 11.60 9.53 -1.21
CA PRO A 491 10.67 10.65 -1.46
C PRO A 491 11.32 12.04 -1.38
N ASP A 492 12.40 12.20 -0.61
CA ASP A 492 13.05 13.48 -0.32
C ASP A 492 14.59 13.42 -0.37
N PHE A 493 15.17 12.29 -0.82
CA PHE A 493 16.60 12.11 -0.94
C PHE A 493 16.97 11.20 -2.11
N ASP A 494 18.20 11.39 -2.60
CA ASP A 494 18.93 10.40 -3.40
C ASP A 494 20.19 9.99 -2.63
N ARG A 495 20.46 8.70 -2.54
CA ARG A 495 21.71 8.12 -2.06
C ARG A 495 22.60 7.89 -3.26
N VAL A 496 23.63 8.69 -3.37
CA VAL A 496 24.52 8.71 -4.53
C VAL A 496 25.89 8.20 -4.15
N ARG A 497 26.48 7.40 -5.02
CA ARG A 497 27.86 6.97 -4.92
C ARG A 497 28.74 7.83 -5.80
N PHE A 498 29.75 8.41 -5.21
CA PHE A 498 30.76 9.25 -5.86
C PHE A 498 32.10 8.56 -5.88
N LEU A 499 32.85 8.70 -6.97
CA LEU A 499 34.25 8.32 -7.06
C LEU A 499 35.10 9.58 -6.75
N THR A 500 35.90 9.51 -5.68
CA THR A 500 36.81 10.62 -5.31
C THR A 500 38.03 10.62 -6.23
N LYS A 501 38.42 11.80 -6.67
CA LYS A 501 39.68 12.02 -7.35
C LYS A 501 40.76 12.29 -6.30
N ALA A 502 41.97 11.78 -6.51
CA ALA A 502 43.09 12.18 -5.68
C ALA A 502 43.28 13.72 -5.80
N LEU A 503 43.23 14.43 -4.68
CA LEU A 503 43.66 15.83 -4.69
C LEU A 503 45.09 15.87 -5.22
N ALA A 504 45.28 16.51 -6.35
CA ALA A 504 46.63 16.92 -6.72
C ALA A 504 47.13 17.80 -5.57
N GLU A 505 48.11 17.32 -4.83
CA GLU A 505 48.82 18.17 -3.85
C GLU A 505 49.32 19.38 -4.59
N TYR A 506 48.73 20.55 -4.29
CA TYR A 506 49.23 21.85 -4.72
C TYR A 506 50.26 22.36 -3.72
#